data_069ae567cc577b4fbbfa4aec3b5ec76e
#
_entry.id   069ae567cc577b4fbbfa4aec3b5ec76e
#
_cell.length_a   1.000
_cell.length_b   1.000
_cell.length_c   1.000
_cell.angle_alpha   90.00
_cell.angle_beta   90.00
_cell.angle_gamma   90.00
#
_symmetry.space_group_name_H-M   'P 1'
#
loop_
_entity.id
_entity.type
_entity.pdbx_description
1 polymer ?
#
loop_
_entity_poly.entity_id
_entity_poly.type
_entity_poly.pdbx_seq_one_letter_code
_entity_poly.pdbx_strand_id
1 'polypeptide(L)'
;MLEVKVREFRHSDYDSHATIRNALDTTHPLFLERAKYEDSCFGRTRYRMKRYVAESDRGEIVGVGGFEHLFFSYHPHVFALSVELHPAWQRRGIGGLLYERLESELRSAGAEAAWALVDSTQSEGIAFVTKRGFVEKRRILESTLDLRSFDPAKFEPRAKELESKGIVFASLAEEMSREPTSGRKLYELENSADRDVPNIVEPTR
;
A
#
# COMPACT_ATOMS: atom_id res chain seq x y z
N MET A 1 22.16 -6.71 26.19
CA MET A 1 21.24 -6.95 25.04
C MET A 1 20.42 -5.69 24.88
N LEU A 2 20.28 -5.16 23.66
CA LEU A 2 19.34 -4.08 23.41
C LEU A 2 17.94 -4.67 23.56
N GLU A 3 17.20 -4.20 24.55
CA GLU A 3 15.84 -4.62 24.80
C GLU A 3 14.91 -3.82 23.89
N VAL A 4 14.08 -4.50 23.09
CA VAL A 4 13.10 -3.88 22.21
C VAL A 4 11.72 -4.33 22.64
N LYS A 5 10.82 -3.38 22.82
CA LYS A 5 9.43 -3.59 23.21
C LYS A 5 8.51 -3.34 22.03
N VAL A 6 7.55 -4.24 21.82
CA VAL A 6 6.48 -4.02 20.83
C VAL A 6 5.25 -3.45 21.54
N ARG A 7 4.76 -2.30 21.04
CA ARG A 7 3.53 -1.66 21.53
C ARG A 7 2.67 -1.13 20.38
N GLU A 8 1.44 -0.80 20.67
CA GLU A 8 0.55 -0.16 19.69
C GLU A 8 1.11 1.19 19.22
N PHE A 9 0.87 1.48 17.94
CA PHE A 9 1.21 2.74 17.28
C PHE A 9 0.40 3.90 17.88
N ARG A 10 1.02 5.05 18.07
CA ARG A 10 0.43 6.28 18.57
C ARG A 10 0.60 7.42 17.57
N HIS A 11 -0.20 8.45 17.71
CA HIS A 11 -0.08 9.64 16.85
C HIS A 11 1.32 10.28 16.89
N SER A 12 2.01 10.22 18.03
CA SER A 12 3.39 10.70 18.17
C SER A 12 4.43 9.88 17.37
N ASP A 13 4.07 8.72 16.82
CA ASP A 13 5.02 7.83 16.14
C ASP A 13 5.09 8.08 14.62
N TYR A 14 4.25 8.98 14.07
CA TYR A 14 4.24 9.24 12.63
C TYR A 14 5.56 9.77 12.08
N ASP A 15 6.25 10.66 12.81
CA ASP A 15 7.54 11.21 12.37
C ASP A 15 8.60 10.11 12.28
N SER A 16 8.63 9.21 13.28
CA SER A 16 9.52 8.04 13.28
C SER A 16 9.16 7.05 12.16
N HIS A 17 7.87 6.83 11.91
CA HIS A 17 7.42 5.99 10.80
C HIS A 17 7.87 6.55 9.46
N ALA A 18 7.66 7.86 9.22
CA ALA A 18 8.13 8.50 7.99
C ALA A 18 9.66 8.39 7.84
N THR A 19 10.40 8.57 8.91
CA THR A 19 11.87 8.41 8.92
C THR A 19 12.28 6.99 8.53
N ILE A 20 11.66 5.96 9.12
CA ILE A 20 11.95 4.55 8.81
C ILE A 20 11.61 4.24 7.36
N ARG A 21 10.41 4.61 6.92
CA ARG A 21 9.94 4.36 5.56
C ARG A 21 10.84 5.01 4.52
N ASN A 22 11.21 6.27 4.71
CA ASN A 22 12.06 7.02 3.79
C ASN A 22 13.51 6.54 3.78
N ALA A 23 13.97 5.89 4.86
CA ALA A 23 15.26 5.21 4.88
C ALA A 23 15.26 3.86 4.14
N LEU A 24 14.07 3.24 3.97
CA LEU A 24 13.89 1.99 3.23
C LEU A 24 13.62 2.21 1.74
N ASP A 25 12.87 3.24 1.41
CA ASP A 25 12.47 3.58 0.04
C ASP A 25 12.63 5.08 -0.19
N THR A 26 13.66 5.45 -0.92
CA THR A 26 13.94 6.84 -1.30
C THR A 26 13.18 7.27 -2.56
N THR A 27 12.62 6.31 -3.29
CA THR A 27 11.90 6.55 -4.56
C THR A 27 10.46 6.99 -4.29
N HIS A 28 9.83 6.39 -3.28
CA HIS A 28 8.46 6.67 -2.88
C HIS A 28 8.39 7.16 -1.43
N PRO A 29 8.83 8.40 -1.15
CA PRO A 29 8.89 8.90 0.22
C PRO A 29 7.48 8.99 0.84
N LEU A 30 7.38 8.61 2.10
CA LEU A 30 6.19 8.82 2.90
C LEU A 30 6.12 10.29 3.35
N PHE A 31 5.12 11.00 2.87
CA PHE A 31 4.84 12.36 3.32
C PHE A 31 3.95 12.32 4.56
N LEU A 32 4.43 12.89 5.64
CA LEU A 32 3.80 12.85 6.97
C LEU A 32 2.33 13.29 6.95
N GLU A 33 2.06 14.45 6.36
CA GLU A 33 0.69 14.99 6.31
C GLU A 33 -0.26 14.14 5.46
N ARG A 34 0.26 13.54 4.40
CA ARG A 34 -0.50 12.59 3.58
C ARG A 34 -0.83 11.33 4.38
N ALA A 35 0.12 10.75 5.10
CA ALA A 35 -0.11 9.56 5.92
C ALA A 35 -1.16 9.81 7.01
N LYS A 36 -1.09 10.95 7.70
CA LYS A 36 -2.10 11.36 8.69
C LYS A 36 -3.48 11.54 8.07
N TYR A 37 -3.54 12.17 6.89
CA TYR A 37 -4.79 12.39 6.16
C TYR A 37 -5.42 11.05 5.72
N GLU A 38 -4.65 10.17 5.11
CA GLU A 38 -5.11 8.84 4.69
C GLU A 38 -5.67 8.04 5.87
N ASP A 39 -4.99 8.06 7.02
CA ASP A 39 -5.48 7.43 8.24
C ASP A 39 -6.76 8.06 8.79
N SER A 40 -6.94 9.37 8.63
CA SER A 40 -8.17 10.06 9.04
C SER A 40 -9.36 9.69 8.15
N CYS A 41 -9.10 9.39 6.89
CA CYS A 41 -10.11 8.98 5.90
C CYS A 41 -10.40 7.48 5.94
N PHE A 42 -9.59 6.69 6.69
CA PHE A 42 -9.76 5.25 6.76
C PHE A 42 -11.10 4.88 7.43
N GLY A 43 -11.99 4.26 6.67
CA GLY A 43 -13.36 3.93 7.10
C GLY A 43 -13.44 2.85 8.18
N ARG A 44 -13.07 3.16 9.41
CA ARG A 44 -12.92 2.23 10.56
C ARG A 44 -14.20 1.50 10.96
N THR A 45 -15.34 1.92 10.47
CA THR A 45 -16.62 1.22 10.67
C THR A 45 -16.72 -0.05 9.82
N ARG A 46 -16.08 -0.06 8.66
CA ARG A 46 -16.08 -1.19 7.71
C ARG A 46 -14.73 -1.89 7.67
N TYR A 47 -13.63 -1.13 7.72
CA TYR A 47 -12.28 -1.63 7.53
C TYR A 47 -11.55 -1.74 8.87
N ARG A 48 -10.73 -2.77 9.01
CA ARG A 48 -9.85 -2.94 10.17
C ARG A 48 -8.43 -2.55 9.78
N MET A 49 -7.78 -1.81 10.66
CA MET A 49 -6.36 -1.48 10.58
C MET A 49 -5.78 -1.52 11.99
N LYS A 50 -4.62 -2.14 12.15
CA LYS A 50 -3.82 -2.08 13.37
C LYS A 50 -2.36 -1.88 13.03
N ARG A 51 -1.68 -1.07 13.83
CA ARG A 51 -0.24 -0.83 13.72
C ARG A 51 0.44 -0.96 15.07
N TYR A 52 1.66 -1.45 15.03
CA TYR A 52 2.55 -1.63 16.16
C TYR A 52 3.90 -1.04 15.84
N VAL A 53 4.62 -0.61 16.87
CA VAL A 53 5.99 -0.12 16.78
C VAL A 53 6.91 -1.00 17.63
N ALA A 54 8.14 -1.12 17.17
CA ALA A 54 9.25 -1.65 17.93
C ALA A 54 10.01 -0.46 18.55
N GLU A 55 9.95 -0.33 19.86
CA GLU A 55 10.58 0.75 20.64
C GLU A 55 11.78 0.20 21.41
N SER A 56 12.93 0.84 21.26
CA SER A 56 14.15 0.49 21.97
C SER A 56 14.09 0.90 23.45
N ASP A 57 15.01 0.39 24.25
CA ASP A 57 15.21 0.77 25.66
C ASP A 57 15.48 2.27 25.88
N ARG A 58 15.88 2.98 24.81
CA ARG A 58 16.09 4.44 24.80
C ARG A 58 14.88 5.23 24.35
N GLY A 59 13.74 4.56 24.07
CA GLY A 59 12.51 5.20 23.56
C GLY A 59 12.54 5.53 22.08
N GLU A 60 13.52 5.04 21.32
CA GLU A 60 13.62 5.23 19.88
C GLU A 60 12.72 4.22 19.16
N ILE A 61 11.90 4.68 18.22
CA ILE A 61 11.13 3.80 17.34
C ILE A 61 12.02 3.32 16.21
N VAL A 62 12.24 2.02 16.17
CA VAL A 62 13.20 1.37 15.26
C VAL A 62 12.53 0.51 14.19
N GLY A 63 11.23 0.29 14.32
CA GLY A 63 10.42 -0.45 13.36
C GLY A 63 8.94 -0.20 13.52
N VAL A 64 8.22 -0.40 12.44
CA VAL A 64 6.76 -0.33 12.37
C VAL A 64 6.25 -1.59 11.69
N GLY A 65 5.17 -2.15 12.21
CA GLY A 65 4.46 -3.25 11.57
C GLY A 65 2.97 -3.02 11.62
N GLY A 66 2.24 -3.43 10.61
CA GLY A 66 0.80 -3.23 10.57
C GLY A 66 0.09 -4.19 9.65
N PHE A 67 -1.22 -4.26 9.82
CA PHE A 67 -2.12 -4.88 8.86
C PHE A 67 -3.38 -4.05 8.68
N GLU A 68 -3.96 -4.14 7.50
CA GLU A 68 -5.18 -3.43 7.14
C GLU A 68 -5.98 -4.15 6.06
N HIS A 69 -7.27 -3.88 5.98
CA HIS A 69 -8.05 -4.25 4.80
C HIS A 69 -7.64 -3.38 3.62
N LEU A 70 -7.54 -4.00 2.45
CA LEU A 70 -7.40 -3.26 1.19
C LEU A 70 -8.78 -2.70 0.79
N PHE A 71 -8.91 -1.37 0.77
CA PHE A 71 -10.19 -0.72 0.45
C PHE A 71 -10.63 -0.94 -1.02
N PHE A 72 -9.65 -1.09 -1.93
CA PHE A 72 -9.91 -1.34 -3.36
C PHE A 72 -10.13 -2.82 -3.70
N SER A 73 -9.85 -3.73 -2.75
CA SER A 73 -10.07 -5.17 -2.90
C SER A 73 -10.45 -5.75 -1.54
N TYR A 74 -11.62 -5.31 -1.05
CA TYR A 74 -12.08 -5.68 0.28
C TYR A 74 -12.51 -7.15 0.36
N HIS A 75 -11.94 -7.84 1.33
CA HIS A 75 -12.41 -9.15 1.79
C HIS A 75 -12.35 -9.19 3.32
N PRO A 76 -13.40 -9.68 4.01
CA PRO A 76 -13.47 -9.59 5.48
C PRO A 76 -12.37 -10.35 6.22
N HIS A 77 -11.77 -11.37 5.59
CA HIS A 77 -10.76 -12.25 6.19
C HIS A 77 -9.38 -12.17 5.51
N VAL A 78 -9.19 -11.21 4.61
CA VAL A 78 -7.91 -11.01 3.90
C VAL A 78 -7.36 -9.62 4.20
N PHE A 79 -6.09 -9.55 4.56
CA PHE A 79 -5.45 -8.31 5.00
C PHE A 79 -4.14 -8.08 4.25
N ALA A 80 -3.80 -6.82 4.00
CA ALA A 80 -2.43 -6.43 3.71
C ALA A 80 -1.62 -6.40 5.01
N LEU A 81 -0.37 -6.84 4.96
CA LEU A 81 0.56 -6.88 6.09
C LEU A 81 1.88 -6.22 5.69
N SER A 82 2.41 -5.37 6.55
CA SER A 82 3.72 -4.74 6.40
C SER A 82 4.57 -4.87 7.66
N VAL A 83 5.88 -4.99 7.49
CA VAL A 83 6.89 -4.90 8.56
C VAL A 83 8.05 -4.11 8.02
N GLU A 84 8.31 -2.97 8.60
CA GLU A 84 9.34 -2.01 8.20
C GLU A 84 10.31 -1.79 9.37
N LEU A 85 11.60 -1.95 9.12
CA LEU A 85 12.64 -1.72 10.11
C LEU A 85 13.67 -0.74 9.57
N HIS A 86 14.05 0.23 10.38
CA HIS A 86 15.16 1.10 10.04
C HIS A 86 16.41 0.26 9.68
N PRO A 87 17.12 0.54 8.58
CA PRO A 87 18.24 -0.30 8.11
C PRO A 87 19.27 -0.65 9.18
N ALA A 88 19.62 0.32 10.05
CA ALA A 88 20.57 0.10 11.14
C ALA A 88 20.09 -0.90 12.21
N TRP A 89 18.80 -1.27 12.22
CA TRP A 89 18.20 -2.15 13.22
C TRP A 89 17.76 -3.51 12.65
N GLN A 90 18.01 -3.74 11.38
CA GLN A 90 17.74 -5.02 10.73
C GLN A 90 18.67 -6.13 11.24
N ARG A 91 18.32 -7.40 10.98
CA ARG A 91 19.10 -8.61 11.32
C ARG A 91 19.33 -8.83 12.83
N ARG A 92 18.50 -8.23 13.68
CA ARG A 92 18.53 -8.36 15.16
C ARG A 92 17.33 -9.09 15.74
N GLY A 93 16.52 -9.76 14.92
CA GLY A 93 15.31 -10.47 15.36
C GLY A 93 14.06 -9.58 15.50
N ILE A 94 14.19 -8.25 15.44
CA ILE A 94 13.10 -7.29 15.71
C ILE A 94 11.92 -7.49 14.74
N GLY A 95 12.18 -7.72 13.45
CA GLY A 95 11.13 -8.02 12.47
C GLY A 95 10.32 -9.28 12.83
N GLY A 96 10.98 -10.27 13.47
CA GLY A 96 10.30 -11.44 14.00
C GLY A 96 9.30 -11.08 15.09
N LEU A 97 9.70 -10.25 16.06
CA LEU A 97 8.83 -9.81 17.17
C LEU A 97 7.60 -9.04 16.66
N LEU A 98 7.80 -8.12 15.71
CA LEU A 98 6.67 -7.41 15.08
C LEU A 98 5.74 -8.37 14.35
N TYR A 99 6.31 -9.29 13.55
CA TYR A 99 5.52 -10.26 12.79
C TYR A 99 4.71 -11.17 13.70
N GLU A 100 5.30 -11.72 14.75
CA GLU A 100 4.62 -12.59 15.73
C GLU A 100 3.44 -11.86 16.39
N ARG A 101 3.61 -10.57 16.72
CA ARG A 101 2.52 -9.74 17.22
C ARG A 101 1.41 -9.59 16.19
N LEU A 102 1.73 -9.27 14.94
CA LEU A 102 0.76 -9.10 13.86
C LEU A 102 0.05 -10.42 13.53
N GLU A 103 0.77 -11.53 13.47
CA GLU A 103 0.19 -12.85 13.24
C GLU A 103 -0.84 -13.23 14.31
N SER A 104 -0.52 -12.99 15.58
CA SER A 104 -1.45 -13.20 16.69
C SER A 104 -2.73 -12.39 16.56
N GLU A 105 -2.61 -11.11 16.20
CA GLU A 105 -3.76 -10.22 15.98
C GLU A 105 -4.59 -10.64 14.75
N LEU A 106 -3.95 -11.01 13.65
CA LEU A 106 -4.61 -11.49 12.45
C LEU A 106 -5.41 -12.78 12.73
N ARG A 107 -4.81 -13.74 13.44
CA ARG A 107 -5.51 -14.97 13.85
C ARG A 107 -6.72 -14.65 14.73
N SER A 108 -6.58 -13.73 15.68
CA SER A 108 -7.67 -13.27 16.54
C SER A 108 -8.76 -12.53 15.75
N ALA A 109 -8.41 -11.90 14.64
CA ALA A 109 -9.35 -11.24 13.73
C ALA A 109 -10.06 -12.22 12.77
N GLY A 110 -9.72 -13.51 12.79
CA GLY A 110 -10.25 -14.52 11.88
C GLY A 110 -9.68 -14.41 10.46
N ALA A 111 -8.44 -13.94 10.31
CA ALA A 111 -7.80 -13.83 9.01
C ALA A 111 -7.57 -15.22 8.39
N GLU A 112 -7.92 -15.38 7.13
CA GLU A 112 -7.67 -16.57 6.30
C GLU A 112 -6.42 -16.41 5.45
N ALA A 113 -6.09 -15.17 5.06
CA ALA A 113 -4.90 -14.85 4.29
C ALA A 113 -4.35 -13.47 4.62
N ALA A 114 -3.05 -13.32 4.43
CA ALA A 114 -2.36 -12.03 4.47
C ALA A 114 -1.53 -11.84 3.20
N TRP A 115 -1.52 -10.61 2.69
CA TRP A 115 -0.72 -10.18 1.55
C TRP A 115 0.42 -9.29 2.01
N ALA A 116 1.60 -9.50 1.45
CA ALA A 116 2.74 -8.62 1.64
C ALA A 116 3.27 -8.18 0.27
N LEU A 117 3.55 -6.89 0.13
CA LEU A 117 4.27 -6.35 -1.02
C LEU A 117 5.74 -6.21 -0.64
N VAL A 118 6.61 -6.81 -1.45
CA VAL A 118 8.07 -6.75 -1.22
C VAL A 118 8.74 -6.33 -2.52
N ASP A 119 9.60 -5.33 -2.45
CA ASP A 119 10.41 -4.92 -3.58
C ASP A 119 11.40 -6.03 -3.95
N SER A 120 11.52 -6.33 -5.26
CA SER A 120 12.38 -7.40 -5.77
C SER A 120 13.88 -7.15 -5.53
N THR A 121 14.28 -5.91 -5.23
CA THR A 121 15.65 -5.54 -4.87
C THR A 121 15.96 -5.80 -3.39
N GLN A 122 14.95 -6.02 -2.55
CA GLN A 122 15.08 -6.26 -1.11
C GLN A 122 15.21 -7.77 -0.80
N SER A 123 16.37 -8.34 -1.02
CA SER A 123 16.63 -9.78 -0.82
C SER A 123 16.32 -10.25 0.60
N GLU A 124 16.63 -9.44 1.63
CA GLU A 124 16.29 -9.74 3.01
C GLU A 124 14.79 -9.75 3.26
N GLY A 125 14.04 -8.84 2.64
CA GLY A 125 12.59 -8.80 2.71
C GLY A 125 11.96 -10.05 2.10
N ILE A 126 12.44 -10.46 0.92
CA ILE A 126 12.00 -11.70 0.25
C ILE A 126 12.30 -12.91 1.13
N ALA A 127 13.53 -13.03 1.67
CA ALA A 127 13.89 -14.14 2.55
C ALA A 127 13.04 -14.15 3.84
N PHE A 128 12.71 -12.97 4.37
CA PHE A 128 11.88 -12.83 5.57
C PHE A 128 10.46 -13.36 5.36
N VAL A 129 9.80 -13.02 4.26
CA VAL A 129 8.43 -13.47 3.97
C VAL A 129 8.42 -14.94 3.54
N THR A 130 9.37 -15.39 2.72
CA THR A 130 9.48 -16.81 2.29
C THR A 130 9.65 -17.75 3.48
N LYS A 131 10.51 -17.39 4.46
CA LYS A 131 10.69 -18.18 5.69
C LYS A 131 9.40 -18.31 6.51
N ARG A 132 8.43 -17.42 6.32
CA ARG A 132 7.12 -17.42 7.01
C ARG A 132 6.00 -18.06 6.19
N GLY A 133 6.35 -18.71 5.10
CA GLY A 133 5.39 -19.45 4.28
C GLY A 133 4.66 -18.58 3.24
N PHE A 134 5.05 -17.34 3.04
CA PHE A 134 4.52 -16.56 1.93
C PHE A 134 5.04 -17.12 0.61
N VAL A 135 4.16 -17.16 -0.39
CA VAL A 135 4.49 -17.55 -1.76
C VAL A 135 4.18 -16.42 -2.71
N GLU A 136 5.05 -16.19 -3.69
CA GLU A 136 4.82 -15.18 -4.72
C GLU A 136 3.56 -15.53 -5.51
N LYS A 137 2.57 -14.65 -5.50
CA LYS A 137 1.31 -14.78 -6.25
C LYS A 137 1.31 -13.91 -7.49
N ARG A 138 1.96 -12.76 -7.43
CA ARG A 138 1.96 -11.76 -8.48
C ARG A 138 3.23 -10.94 -8.44
N ARG A 139 3.66 -10.48 -9.61
CA ARG A 139 4.71 -9.47 -9.76
C ARG A 139 4.15 -8.24 -10.42
N ILE A 140 4.36 -7.08 -9.82
CA ILE A 140 3.97 -5.78 -10.34
C ILE A 140 5.21 -5.15 -10.95
N LEU A 141 5.09 -4.69 -12.20
CA LEU A 141 6.15 -3.95 -12.89
C LEU A 141 5.85 -2.46 -12.76
N GLU A 142 6.83 -1.71 -12.33
CA GLU A 142 6.78 -0.27 -12.31
C GLU A 142 7.52 0.31 -13.52
N SER A 143 6.93 1.32 -14.15
CA SER A 143 7.53 2.02 -15.28
C SER A 143 7.64 3.51 -14.95
N THR A 144 8.83 4.07 -15.13
CA THR A 144 9.11 5.48 -14.88
C THR A 144 9.38 6.20 -16.20
N LEU A 145 8.75 7.36 -16.40
CA LEU A 145 8.98 8.24 -17.53
C LEU A 145 9.77 9.48 -17.09
N ASP A 146 10.93 9.72 -17.68
CA ASP A 146 11.66 10.98 -17.48
C ASP A 146 11.00 12.11 -18.30
N LEU A 147 10.26 12.96 -17.61
CA LEU A 147 9.55 14.09 -18.25
C LEU A 147 10.48 15.13 -18.88
N ARG A 148 11.76 15.19 -18.47
CA ARG A 148 12.75 16.11 -19.08
C ARG A 148 13.10 15.71 -20.52
N SER A 149 12.99 14.43 -20.84
CA SER A 149 13.24 13.88 -22.19
C SER A 149 11.96 13.53 -22.96
N PHE A 150 10.79 13.67 -22.31
CA PHE A 150 9.51 13.37 -22.92
C PHE A 150 9.07 14.47 -23.89
N ASP A 151 8.79 14.08 -25.12
CA ASP A 151 8.29 14.99 -26.17
C ASP A 151 6.81 14.68 -26.46
N PRO A 152 5.87 15.47 -25.94
CA PRO A 152 4.44 15.27 -26.15
C PRO A 152 4.01 15.44 -27.59
N ALA A 153 4.74 16.23 -28.41
CA ALA A 153 4.39 16.46 -29.81
C ALA A 153 4.35 15.17 -30.65
N LYS A 154 5.10 14.15 -30.25
CA LYS A 154 5.07 12.83 -30.92
C LYS A 154 3.72 12.12 -30.80
N PHE A 155 2.89 12.48 -29.83
CA PHE A 155 1.60 11.85 -29.57
C PHE A 155 0.41 12.66 -30.09
N GLU A 156 0.61 13.93 -30.47
CA GLU A 156 -0.46 14.77 -31.04
C GLU A 156 -1.16 14.17 -32.26
N PRO A 157 -0.44 13.56 -33.26
CA PRO A 157 -1.11 12.96 -34.40
C PRO A 157 -2.09 11.85 -33.99
N ARG A 158 -1.75 11.09 -32.94
CA ARG A 158 -2.60 10.01 -32.42
C ARG A 158 -3.84 10.57 -31.72
N ALA A 159 -3.71 11.63 -30.93
CA ALA A 159 -4.84 12.30 -30.29
C ALA A 159 -5.83 12.82 -31.34
N LYS A 160 -5.35 13.54 -32.38
CA LYS A 160 -6.17 14.03 -33.48
C LYS A 160 -6.87 12.92 -34.26
N GLU A 161 -6.19 11.79 -34.48
CA GLU A 161 -6.81 10.61 -35.12
C GLU A 161 -7.98 10.08 -34.29
N LEU A 162 -7.83 10.00 -32.95
CA LEU A 162 -8.88 9.54 -32.06
C LEU A 162 -10.08 10.51 -32.01
N GLU A 163 -9.79 11.81 -31.98
CA GLU A 163 -10.82 12.84 -32.07
C GLU A 163 -11.62 12.76 -33.38
N SER A 164 -10.94 12.50 -34.49
CA SER A 164 -11.59 12.31 -35.80
C SER A 164 -12.52 11.09 -35.86
N LYS A 165 -12.31 10.13 -34.94
CA LYS A 165 -13.17 8.94 -34.73
C LYS A 165 -14.29 9.18 -33.71
N GLY A 166 -14.47 10.41 -33.24
CA GLY A 166 -15.52 10.79 -32.30
C GLY A 166 -15.16 10.54 -30.82
N ILE A 167 -13.88 10.25 -30.50
CA ILE A 167 -13.43 10.13 -29.10
C ILE A 167 -13.20 11.54 -28.56
N VAL A 168 -13.84 11.85 -27.45
CA VAL A 168 -13.72 13.14 -26.76
C VAL A 168 -12.89 12.95 -25.49
N PHE A 169 -11.85 13.77 -25.33
CA PHE A 169 -11.07 13.82 -24.09
C PHE A 169 -11.67 14.89 -23.19
N ALA A 170 -12.05 14.52 -21.99
CA ALA A 170 -12.62 15.41 -21.01
C ALA A 170 -12.15 15.06 -19.61
N SER A 171 -12.07 16.04 -18.71
CA SER A 171 -11.88 15.76 -17.28
C SER A 171 -13.19 15.31 -16.65
N LEU A 172 -13.11 14.54 -15.55
CA LEU A 172 -14.31 14.16 -14.80
C LEU A 172 -15.09 15.39 -14.31
N ALA A 173 -14.39 16.47 -13.93
CA ALA A 173 -15.02 17.72 -13.49
C ALA A 173 -15.86 18.36 -14.60
N GLU A 174 -15.37 18.39 -15.85
CA GLU A 174 -16.11 18.88 -17.00
C GLU A 174 -17.33 17.98 -17.28
N GLU A 175 -17.17 16.68 -17.28
CA GLU A 175 -18.27 15.74 -17.48
C GLU A 175 -19.33 15.85 -16.39
N MET A 176 -18.95 15.93 -15.12
CA MET A 176 -19.91 16.09 -14.02
C MET A 176 -20.65 17.45 -14.07
N SER A 177 -20.03 18.50 -14.64
CA SER A 177 -20.70 19.77 -14.85
C SER A 177 -21.76 19.72 -15.96
N ARG A 178 -21.57 18.85 -16.97
CA ARG A 178 -22.52 18.63 -18.07
C ARG A 178 -23.61 17.64 -17.69
N GLU A 179 -23.23 16.55 -17.05
CA GLU A 179 -24.10 15.47 -16.63
C GLU A 179 -23.79 15.02 -15.20
N PRO A 180 -24.60 15.40 -14.21
CA PRO A 180 -24.35 15.06 -12.80
C PRO A 180 -24.27 13.55 -12.51
N THR A 181 -24.81 12.70 -13.41
CA THR A 181 -24.75 11.23 -13.27
C THR A 181 -23.43 10.62 -13.76
N SER A 182 -22.51 11.41 -14.34
CA SER A 182 -21.25 10.91 -14.89
C SER A 182 -20.37 10.20 -13.86
N GLY A 183 -20.40 10.63 -12.60
CA GLY A 183 -19.70 9.93 -11.52
C GLY A 183 -20.21 8.49 -11.33
N ARG A 184 -21.51 8.26 -11.48
CA ARG A 184 -22.11 6.92 -11.42
C ARG A 184 -21.72 6.07 -12.64
N LYS A 185 -21.72 6.66 -13.82
CA LYS A 185 -21.29 5.97 -15.06
C LYS A 185 -19.83 5.56 -15.00
N LEU A 186 -18.96 6.44 -14.47
CA LEU A 186 -17.54 6.13 -14.25
C LEU A 186 -17.39 4.96 -13.28
N TYR A 187 -18.08 4.99 -12.15
CA TYR A 187 -18.07 3.89 -11.19
C TYR A 187 -18.49 2.55 -11.81
N GLU A 188 -19.53 2.54 -12.63
CA GLU A 188 -20.01 1.34 -13.32
C GLU A 188 -19.01 0.84 -14.37
N LEU A 189 -18.34 1.75 -15.08
CA LEU A 189 -17.29 1.44 -16.03
C LEU A 189 -16.08 0.84 -15.33
N GLU A 190 -15.58 1.46 -14.25
CA GLU A 190 -14.47 0.95 -13.45
C GLU A 190 -14.75 -0.44 -12.91
N ASN A 191 -15.93 -0.64 -12.28
CA ASN A 191 -16.31 -1.98 -11.81
C ASN A 191 -16.41 -3.04 -12.92
N SER A 192 -16.75 -2.63 -14.15
CA SER A 192 -16.76 -3.53 -15.29
C SER A 192 -15.33 -3.87 -15.74
N ALA A 193 -14.46 -2.86 -15.84
CA ALA A 193 -13.07 -3.02 -16.25
C ALA A 193 -12.25 -3.82 -15.23
N ASP A 194 -12.49 -3.62 -13.94
CA ASP A 194 -11.81 -4.32 -12.85
C ASP A 194 -11.99 -5.84 -12.89
N ARG A 195 -13.06 -6.33 -13.51
CA ARG A 195 -13.28 -7.78 -13.70
C ARG A 195 -12.23 -8.42 -14.62
N ASP A 196 -11.70 -7.63 -15.54
CA ASP A 196 -10.70 -8.08 -16.52
C ASP A 196 -9.27 -7.84 -16.00
N VAL A 197 -9.10 -7.08 -14.93
CA VAL A 197 -7.80 -6.86 -14.28
C VAL A 197 -7.51 -8.02 -13.33
N PRO A 198 -6.34 -8.67 -13.40
CA PRO A 198 -5.95 -9.70 -12.44
C PRO A 198 -5.94 -9.11 -11.03
N ASN A 199 -6.97 -9.37 -10.24
CA ASN A 199 -7.13 -8.84 -8.90
C ASN A 199 -6.08 -9.38 -7.94
N ILE A 200 -5.71 -8.57 -6.93
CA ILE A 200 -4.80 -8.97 -5.86
C ILE A 200 -5.45 -10.06 -5.01
N VAL A 201 -6.75 -9.96 -4.80
CA VAL A 201 -7.55 -10.96 -4.07
C VAL A 201 -8.57 -11.55 -5.02
N GLU A 202 -8.47 -12.85 -5.27
CA GLU A 202 -9.53 -13.56 -5.99
C GLU A 202 -10.82 -13.48 -5.17
N PRO A 203 -11.97 -13.10 -5.78
CA PRO A 203 -13.24 -13.16 -5.08
C PRO A 203 -13.47 -14.61 -4.67
N THR A 204 -13.63 -14.85 -3.38
CA THR A 204 -14.11 -16.15 -2.89
C THR A 204 -15.51 -16.37 -3.44
N ARG A 205 -15.68 -17.49 -4.16
CA ARG A 205 -16.98 -17.95 -4.66
C ARG A 205 -17.92 -18.32 -3.52
#